data_f9a5c6f736b41b9f143e715948a024e5
#
_entry.id   f9a5c6f736b41b9f143e715948a024e5
#
_cell.length_a   1.000
_cell.length_b   1.000
_cell.length_c   1.000
_cell.angle_alpha   90.00
_cell.angle_beta   90.00
_cell.angle_gamma   90.00
#
_symmetry.space_group_name_H-M   'P 1'
#
loop_
_entity.id
_entity.type
_entity.pdbx_description
1 polymer ?
#
loop_
_entity_poly.entity_id
_entity_poly.type
_entity_poly.pdbx_seq_one_letter_code
_entity_poly.pdbx_strand_id
1 'polypeptide(L)'
;MSERKSNYGIETDTITLQRFVLNEQRKYPSATGDLTNLLVSLCTAFKAISAAVRKAGLAQLYGIAGQTNIQGEEVKKLDVLSNELMINMLRSSLNTCAMVSEEDEEA
;
A
#
# COMPACT_ATOMS: atom_id res chain seq x y z
N MET A 1 -11.83 -18.72 20.10
CA MET A 1 -11.05 -19.25 18.94
C MET A 1 -9.70 -19.70 19.45
N SER A 2 -9.35 -20.93 19.17
CA SER A 2 -8.02 -21.44 19.52
C SER A 2 -6.99 -20.87 18.55
N GLU A 3 -5.99 -20.20 19.07
CA GLU A 3 -4.85 -19.79 18.31
C GLU A 3 -4.06 -21.01 17.87
N ARG A 4 -4.12 -21.37 16.59
CA ARG A 4 -3.23 -22.39 16.04
C ARG A 4 -1.91 -21.73 15.66
N LYS A 5 -0.88 -21.98 16.43
CA LYS A 5 0.47 -21.62 16.03
C LYS A 5 0.90 -22.52 14.88
N SER A 6 1.17 -21.92 13.75
CA SER A 6 1.70 -22.63 12.58
C SER A 6 3.13 -23.13 12.87
N ASN A 7 3.40 -24.39 12.55
CA ASN A 7 4.74 -24.97 12.65
C ASN A 7 5.71 -24.44 11.56
N TYR A 8 5.21 -23.58 10.65
CA TYR A 8 5.98 -23.09 9.50
C TYR A 8 6.47 -21.64 9.67
N GLY A 9 6.34 -21.08 10.86
CA GLY A 9 6.74 -19.69 11.12
C GLY A 9 5.79 -18.63 10.52
N ILE A 10 4.67 -19.05 9.95
CA ILE A 10 3.63 -18.18 9.40
C ILE A 10 2.32 -18.57 10.05
N GLU A 11 1.58 -17.57 10.54
CA GLU A 11 0.23 -17.81 11.03
C GLU A 11 -0.70 -17.99 9.83
N THR A 12 -1.44 -19.09 9.82
CA THR A 12 -2.33 -19.45 8.70
C THR A 12 -3.77 -19.01 8.91
N ASP A 13 -4.08 -18.52 10.09
CA ASP A 13 -5.42 -18.06 10.46
C ASP A 13 -5.54 -16.53 10.55
N THR A 14 -4.52 -15.81 10.12
CA THR A 14 -4.56 -14.35 10.02
C THR A 14 -5.60 -13.92 8.98
N ILE A 15 -6.30 -12.84 9.30
CA ILE A 15 -7.26 -12.24 8.37
C ILE A 15 -6.65 -11.03 7.66
N THR A 16 -7.20 -10.71 6.50
CA THR A 16 -6.78 -9.49 5.78
C THR A 16 -7.34 -8.24 6.47
N LEU A 17 -6.71 -7.10 6.21
CA LEU A 17 -7.21 -5.80 6.68
C LEU A 17 -8.63 -5.56 6.17
N GLN A 18 -8.90 -5.89 4.91
CA GLN A 18 -10.23 -5.75 4.32
C GLN A 18 -11.28 -6.53 5.11
N ARG A 19 -10.99 -7.77 5.44
CA ARG A 19 -11.91 -8.61 6.20
C ARG A 19 -12.10 -8.08 7.63
N PHE A 20 -11.05 -7.62 8.26
CA PHE A 20 -11.12 -7.02 9.58
C PHE A 20 -12.05 -5.81 9.60
N VAL A 21 -11.83 -4.87 8.67
CA VAL A 21 -12.63 -3.65 8.58
C VAL A 21 -14.09 -3.96 8.23
N LEU A 22 -14.32 -4.91 7.34
CA LEU A 22 -15.67 -5.35 6.98
C LEU A 22 -16.42 -5.94 8.19
N ASN A 23 -15.74 -6.75 9.00
CA ASN A 23 -16.32 -7.29 10.21
C ASN A 23 -16.66 -6.20 11.22
N GLU A 24 -15.80 -5.19 11.36
CA GLU A 24 -16.07 -4.04 12.22
C GLU A 24 -17.25 -3.20 11.69
N GLN A 25 -17.33 -3.01 10.38
CA GLN A 25 -18.43 -2.29 9.73
C GLN A 25 -19.79 -2.92 10.07
N ARG A 26 -19.88 -4.23 10.11
CA ARG A 26 -21.13 -4.95 10.40
C ARG A 26 -21.67 -4.69 11.80
N LYS A 27 -20.84 -4.22 12.72
CA LYS A 27 -21.24 -3.86 14.07
C LYS A 27 -22.02 -2.53 14.11
N TYR A 28 -21.96 -1.75 13.05
CA TYR A 28 -22.55 -0.42 12.95
C TYR A 28 -23.54 -0.37 11.78
N PRO A 29 -24.84 -0.53 12.02
CA PRO A 29 -25.86 -0.57 10.96
C PRO A 29 -25.93 0.69 10.09
N SER A 30 -25.47 1.83 10.62
CA SER A 30 -25.45 3.09 9.88
C SER A 30 -24.21 3.29 9.01
N ALA A 31 -23.24 2.36 9.07
CA ALA A 31 -22.02 2.45 8.28
C ALA A 31 -22.32 2.29 6.79
N THR A 32 -21.74 3.15 5.98
CA THR A 32 -21.95 3.15 4.52
C THR A 32 -20.95 2.28 3.75
N GLY A 33 -19.87 1.87 4.40
CA GLY A 33 -18.78 1.15 3.75
C GLY A 33 -17.71 2.05 3.15
N ASP A 34 -17.79 3.35 3.34
CA ASP A 34 -16.84 4.31 2.77
C ASP A 34 -15.43 4.11 3.30
N LEU A 35 -15.28 3.89 4.61
CA LEU A 35 -13.97 3.62 5.20
C LEU A 35 -13.39 2.30 4.68
N THR A 36 -14.21 1.26 4.56
CA THR A 36 -13.79 -0.03 3.99
C THR A 36 -13.28 0.17 2.57
N ASN A 37 -14.01 0.89 1.74
CA ASN A 37 -13.61 1.17 0.36
C ASN A 37 -12.30 1.97 0.29
N LEU A 38 -12.14 2.97 1.15
CA LEU A 38 -10.92 3.77 1.23
C LEU A 38 -9.71 2.90 1.58
N LEU A 39 -9.82 2.08 2.61
CA LEU A 39 -8.73 1.21 3.07
C LEU A 39 -8.39 0.14 2.03
N VAL A 40 -9.36 -0.41 1.31
CA VAL A 40 -9.11 -1.35 0.21
C VAL A 40 -8.34 -0.67 -0.93
N SER A 41 -8.69 0.56 -1.26
CA SER A 41 -7.96 1.36 -2.27
C SER A 41 -6.51 1.59 -1.85
N LEU A 42 -6.28 1.93 -0.58
CA LEU A 42 -4.93 2.07 -0.03
C LEU A 42 -4.15 0.76 -0.10
N CYS A 43 -4.77 -0.37 0.23
CA CYS A 43 -4.11 -1.68 0.16
C CYS A 43 -3.69 -2.02 -1.26
N THR A 44 -4.48 -1.66 -2.26
CA THR A 44 -4.10 -1.84 -3.67
C THR A 44 -2.87 -1.02 -4.02
N ALA A 45 -2.81 0.24 -3.59
CA ALA A 45 -1.64 1.10 -3.77
C ALA A 45 -0.40 0.50 -3.10
N PHE A 46 -0.54 -0.01 -1.88
CA PHE A 46 0.56 -0.64 -1.14
C PHE A 46 1.13 -1.86 -1.86
N LYS A 47 0.27 -2.68 -2.45
CA LYS A 47 0.72 -3.84 -3.25
C LYS A 47 1.51 -3.41 -4.47
N ALA A 48 1.06 -2.39 -5.17
CA ALA A 48 1.75 -1.85 -6.34
C ALA A 48 3.12 -1.26 -5.95
N ILE A 49 3.18 -0.49 -4.88
CA ILE A 49 4.42 0.09 -4.36
C ILE A 49 5.38 -1.02 -3.92
N SER A 50 4.89 -2.01 -3.19
CA SER A 50 5.69 -3.15 -2.75
C SER A 50 6.28 -3.91 -3.93
N ALA A 51 5.52 -4.11 -5.00
CA ALA A 51 6.02 -4.74 -6.22
C ALA A 51 7.11 -3.90 -6.91
N ALA A 52 6.93 -2.58 -6.97
CA ALA A 52 7.91 -1.67 -7.55
C ALA A 52 9.22 -1.67 -6.75
N VAL A 53 9.13 -1.64 -5.43
CA VAL A 53 10.30 -1.69 -4.53
C VAL A 53 11.07 -3.00 -4.71
N ARG A 54 10.37 -4.13 -4.83
CA ARG A 54 11.01 -5.42 -5.08
C ARG A 54 11.72 -5.49 -6.41
N LYS A 55 11.11 -4.95 -7.46
CA LYS A 55 11.75 -4.88 -8.80
C LYS A 55 13.01 -4.03 -8.77
N ALA A 56 12.97 -2.89 -8.11
CA ALA A 56 14.14 -2.03 -7.96
C ALA A 56 15.26 -2.72 -7.17
N GLY A 57 14.91 -3.42 -6.10
CA GLY A 57 15.85 -4.21 -5.30
C GLY A 57 16.52 -5.31 -6.10
N LEU A 58 15.77 -6.04 -6.93
CA LEU A 58 16.31 -7.07 -7.81
C LEU A 58 17.25 -6.49 -8.87
N ALA A 59 16.89 -5.34 -9.46
CA ALA A 59 17.74 -4.67 -10.43
C ALA A 59 19.10 -4.27 -9.82
N GLN A 60 19.10 -3.81 -8.58
CA GLN A 60 20.34 -3.50 -7.86
C GLN A 60 21.17 -4.76 -7.59
N LEU A 61 20.52 -5.87 -7.23
CA LEU A 61 21.20 -7.11 -6.93
C LEU A 61 21.88 -7.73 -8.15
N TYR A 62 21.28 -7.61 -9.34
CA TYR A 62 21.72 -8.28 -10.56
C TYR A 62 22.69 -7.50 -11.43
N GLY A 63 23.34 -6.46 -10.95
CA GLY A 63 24.51 -5.95 -11.67
C GLY A 63 24.46 -4.51 -12.08
N ILE A 64 23.52 -3.81 -11.61
CA ILE A 64 23.50 -2.36 -11.70
C ILE A 64 24.11 -1.78 -10.43
N ALA A 65 24.47 -2.66 -9.51
CA ALA A 65 25.19 -2.37 -8.29
C ALA A 65 26.59 -1.86 -8.60
N GLY A 66 26.87 -0.62 -8.35
CA GLY A 66 28.18 -0.02 -8.52
C GLY A 66 28.14 1.42 -8.98
N GLN A 67 27.01 1.91 -9.39
CA GLN A 67 26.87 3.31 -9.75
C GLN A 67 25.92 4.02 -8.78
N THR A 68 26.48 4.75 -7.83
CA THR A 68 25.76 5.49 -6.81
C THR A 68 24.74 6.49 -7.39
N ASN A 69 25.01 7.03 -8.59
CA ASN A 69 24.10 7.95 -9.27
C ASN A 69 22.82 7.27 -9.75
N ILE A 70 22.91 6.01 -10.17
CA ILE A 70 21.74 5.23 -10.58
C ILE A 70 20.85 4.91 -9.39
N GLN A 71 21.43 4.62 -8.23
CA GLN A 71 20.68 4.38 -7.01
C GLN A 71 19.88 5.60 -6.57
N GLY A 72 20.47 6.79 -6.62
CA GLY A 72 19.79 8.04 -6.28
C GLY A 72 18.61 8.34 -7.22
N GLU A 73 18.77 8.07 -8.52
CA GLU A 73 17.70 8.25 -9.49
C GLU A 73 16.57 7.24 -9.29
N GLU A 74 16.87 5.97 -8.98
CA GLU A 74 15.87 4.95 -8.71
C GLU A 74 15.05 5.27 -7.46
N VAL A 75 15.69 5.79 -6.41
CA VAL A 75 14.98 6.23 -5.20
C VAL A 75 14.02 7.38 -5.53
N LYS A 76 14.47 8.37 -6.31
CA LYS A 76 13.61 9.48 -6.75
C LYS A 76 12.43 9.00 -7.58
N LYS A 77 12.65 8.05 -8.49
CA LYS A 77 11.58 7.45 -9.29
C LYS A 77 10.58 6.71 -8.43
N LEU A 78 11.03 6.00 -7.40
CA LEU A 78 10.15 5.32 -6.46
C LEU A 78 9.31 6.30 -5.65
N ASP A 79 9.87 7.43 -5.21
CA ASP A 79 9.12 8.46 -4.51
C ASP A 79 8.02 9.04 -5.40
N VAL A 80 8.34 9.41 -6.64
CA VAL A 80 7.37 9.93 -7.61
C VAL A 80 6.29 8.89 -7.93
N LEU A 81 6.69 7.66 -8.19
CA LEU A 81 5.77 6.57 -8.51
C LEU A 81 4.82 6.29 -7.35
N SER A 82 5.35 6.21 -6.13
CA SER A 82 4.56 5.97 -4.93
C SER A 82 3.54 7.08 -4.71
N ASN A 83 3.95 8.33 -4.87
CA ASN A 83 3.08 9.48 -4.75
C ASN A 83 1.95 9.44 -5.78
N GLU A 84 2.26 9.19 -7.03
CA GLU A 84 1.27 9.09 -8.12
C GLU A 84 0.28 7.95 -7.88
N LEU A 85 0.76 6.78 -7.46
CA LEU A 85 -0.08 5.63 -7.15
C LEU A 85 -1.04 5.93 -6.00
N MET A 86 -0.53 6.53 -4.92
CA MET A 86 -1.36 6.89 -3.77
C MET A 86 -2.43 7.91 -4.14
N ILE A 87 -2.06 8.97 -4.85
CA ILE A 87 -3.00 10.00 -5.28
C ILE A 87 -4.08 9.40 -6.19
N ASN A 88 -3.67 8.60 -7.17
CA ASN A 88 -4.60 7.99 -8.12
C ASN A 88 -5.59 7.05 -7.41
N MET A 89 -5.10 6.20 -6.52
CA MET A 89 -5.97 5.27 -5.80
C MET A 89 -6.91 5.97 -4.84
N LEU A 90 -6.44 7.00 -4.14
CA LEU A 90 -7.28 7.79 -3.25
C LEU A 90 -8.34 8.58 -4.02
N ARG A 91 -7.96 9.17 -5.15
CA ARG A 91 -8.91 9.88 -6.02
C ARG A 91 -9.96 8.93 -6.58
N SER A 92 -9.54 7.75 -7.01
CA SER A 92 -10.43 6.72 -7.55
C SER A 92 -11.40 6.16 -6.51
N SER A 93 -11.03 6.21 -5.24
CA SER A 93 -11.89 5.72 -4.16
C SER A 93 -13.16 6.57 -3.97
N LEU A 94 -13.11 7.84 -4.39
CA LEU A 94 -14.18 8.83 -4.21
C LEU A 94 -14.52 9.10 -2.73
N ASN A 95 -13.63 8.75 -1.82
CA ASN A 95 -13.82 8.90 -0.37
C ASN A 95 -12.95 10.00 0.25
N THR A 96 -12.24 10.77 -0.57
CA THR A 96 -11.39 11.86 -0.12
C THR A 96 -11.89 13.18 -0.67
N CYS A 97 -11.82 14.24 0.14
CA CYS A 97 -12.19 15.59 -0.28
C CYS A 97 -10.97 16.48 -0.52
N ALA A 98 -9.84 16.14 0.09
CA ALA A 98 -8.59 16.87 -0.09
C ALA A 98 -7.42 15.92 0.15
N MET A 99 -6.31 16.18 -0.54
CA MET A 99 -5.07 15.43 -0.38
C MET A 99 -3.91 16.40 -0.33
N VAL A 100 -2.97 16.13 0.57
CA VAL A 100 -1.73 16.91 0.72
C VAL A 100 -0.57 15.95 0.66
N SER A 101 0.44 16.26 -0.12
CA SER A 101 1.64 15.44 -0.28
C SER A 101 2.88 16.31 -0.21
N GLU A 102 3.92 15.80 0.43
CA GLU A 102 5.24 16.44 0.44
C GLU A 102 5.80 16.60 -0.97
N GLU A 103 5.47 15.68 -1.87
CA GLU A 103 5.97 15.65 -3.25
C GLU A 103 5.25 16.65 -4.16
N ASP A 104 4.13 17.21 -3.75
CA ASP A 104 3.34 18.14 -4.54
C ASP A 104 3.26 19.50 -3.86
N GLU A 105 3.41 20.57 -4.62
CA GLU A 105 3.37 21.94 -4.11
C GLU A 105 1.96 22.41 -3.76
N GLU A 106 0.94 21.79 -4.35
CA GLU A 106 -0.48 22.13 -4.16
C GLU A 106 -1.28 20.94 -3.63
N ALA A 107 -2.22 21.25 -2.76
CA ALA A 107 -3.11 20.25 -2.19
C ALA A 107 -4.11 19.69 -3.23
#